data_dfa410e759ca46419c2df2ebb84a3868
#
_entry.id   dfa410e759ca46419c2df2ebb84a3868
#
_cell.length_a   1.000
_cell.length_b   1.000
_cell.length_c   1.000
_cell.angle_alpha   90.00
_cell.angle_beta   90.00
_cell.angle_gamma   90.00
#
_symmetry.space_group_name_H-M   'P 1'
#
loop_
_entity.id
_entity.type
_entity.pdbx_description
1 polymer ?
#
loop_
_entity_poly.entity_id
_entity_poly.type
_entity_poly.pdbx_seq_one_letter_code
_entity_poly.pdbx_strand_id
1 'polypeptide(L)'
;MLSTPTASDISWMVSLSYAKRLEYSKHQPLFWKMAENSNEIQEKWFEEELQNQNTISLCDSQKRGFIIGNLITPPEVYDAGLTLMIDDFCVQAPHLWQTVGRDLLEECVKSGKEKGAKQILCVCGDLDTEKYKLLENLNLTVASRWYCGEILH
;
A
#
# COMPACT_ATOMS: atom_id res chain seq x y z
N MET A 1 6.10 -14.30 10.75
CA MET A 1 7.46 -13.75 10.64
C MET A 1 7.52 -12.89 9.39
N LEU A 2 8.14 -11.71 9.48
CA LEU A 2 8.30 -10.79 8.34
C LEU A 2 9.67 -10.95 7.70
N SER A 3 9.75 -10.75 6.40
CA SER A 3 10.98 -10.76 5.61
C SER A 3 10.90 -9.75 4.47
N THR A 4 12.05 -9.42 3.89
CA THR A 4 12.09 -8.65 2.64
C THR A 4 11.73 -9.59 1.49
N PRO A 5 10.75 -9.22 0.63
CA PRO A 5 10.41 -10.03 -0.52
C PRO A 5 11.55 -10.08 -1.54
N THR A 6 11.60 -11.17 -2.29
CA THR A 6 12.56 -11.42 -3.37
C THR A 6 11.84 -11.51 -4.71
N ALA A 7 12.59 -11.63 -5.82
CA ALA A 7 12.01 -11.81 -7.14
C ALA A 7 11.04 -13.01 -7.21
N SER A 8 11.28 -14.07 -6.43
CA SER A 8 10.40 -15.24 -6.37
C SER A 8 9.05 -14.97 -5.69
N ASP A 9 8.92 -13.85 -4.98
CA ASP A 9 7.69 -13.46 -4.30
C ASP A 9 6.75 -12.62 -5.17
N ILE A 10 7.26 -12.03 -6.25
CA ILE A 10 6.53 -11.08 -7.09
C ILE A 10 5.23 -11.68 -7.64
N SER A 11 5.25 -12.92 -8.12
CA SER A 11 4.07 -13.55 -8.71
C SER A 11 2.87 -13.62 -7.75
N TRP A 12 3.08 -14.01 -6.50
CA TRP A 12 1.98 -14.04 -5.52
C TRP A 12 1.59 -12.63 -5.03
N MET A 13 2.54 -11.69 -4.97
CA MET A 13 2.25 -10.28 -4.65
C MET A 13 1.36 -9.66 -5.72
N VAL A 14 1.64 -9.90 -7.01
CA VAL A 14 0.79 -9.47 -8.13
C VAL A 14 -0.62 -10.06 -8.00
N SER A 15 -0.73 -11.36 -7.70
CA SER A 15 -2.02 -12.02 -7.54
C SER A 15 -2.84 -11.43 -6.38
N LEU A 16 -2.19 -11.14 -5.25
CA LEU A 16 -2.85 -10.56 -4.09
C LEU A 16 -3.27 -9.10 -4.35
N SER A 17 -2.40 -8.32 -4.98
CA SER A 17 -2.70 -6.94 -5.40
C SER A 17 -3.83 -6.89 -6.43
N TYR A 18 -3.85 -7.82 -7.39
CA TYR A 18 -4.95 -7.94 -8.35
C TYR A 18 -6.29 -8.19 -7.68
N ALA A 19 -6.35 -9.12 -6.73
CA ALA A 19 -7.57 -9.40 -5.98
C ALA A 19 -8.10 -8.14 -5.25
N LYS A 20 -7.20 -7.34 -4.67
CA LYS A 20 -7.55 -6.07 -4.01
C LYS A 20 -8.03 -5.03 -5.02
N ARG A 21 -7.36 -4.87 -6.15
CA ARG A 21 -7.80 -3.95 -7.22
C ARG A 21 -9.16 -4.35 -7.78
N LEU A 22 -9.42 -5.65 -7.94
CA LEU A 22 -10.73 -6.14 -8.38
C LEU A 22 -11.84 -5.79 -7.39
N GLU A 23 -11.58 -5.94 -6.11
CA GLU A 23 -12.50 -5.53 -5.03
C GLU A 23 -12.79 -4.02 -5.09
N TYR A 24 -11.75 -3.19 -5.18
CA TYR A 24 -11.88 -1.73 -5.27
C TYR A 24 -12.65 -1.31 -6.53
N SER A 25 -12.43 -1.96 -7.67
CA SER A 25 -13.15 -1.67 -8.92
C SER A 25 -14.65 -1.94 -8.83
N LYS A 26 -15.09 -2.85 -7.95
CA LYS A 26 -16.50 -3.08 -7.67
C LYS A 26 -17.13 -1.96 -6.84
N HIS A 27 -16.35 -1.32 -5.96
CA HIS A 27 -16.83 -0.23 -5.12
C HIS A 27 -16.87 1.11 -5.85
N GLN A 28 -15.86 1.40 -6.67
CA GLN A 28 -15.77 2.62 -7.47
C GLN A 28 -15.18 2.28 -8.87
N PRO A 29 -16.06 1.85 -9.80
CA PRO A 29 -15.59 1.31 -11.08
C PRO A 29 -15.01 2.37 -12.02
N LEU A 30 -15.31 3.63 -11.84
CA LEU A 30 -14.76 4.71 -12.67
C LEU A 30 -13.30 4.99 -12.30
N PHE A 31 -13.02 5.20 -11.01
CA PHE A 31 -11.68 5.53 -10.53
C PHE A 31 -10.74 4.31 -10.54
N TRP A 32 -11.25 3.13 -10.14
CA TRP A 32 -10.46 1.91 -10.03
C TRP A 32 -10.55 1.01 -11.28
N LYS A 33 -10.88 1.59 -12.44
CA LYS A 33 -10.92 0.85 -13.70
C LYS A 33 -9.51 0.36 -14.05
N MET A 34 -9.35 -0.96 -14.10
CA MET A 34 -8.05 -1.56 -14.40
C MET A 34 -7.74 -1.52 -15.90
N ALA A 35 -6.45 -1.30 -16.24
CA ALA A 35 -5.94 -1.53 -17.57
C ALA A 35 -5.94 -3.03 -17.90
N GLU A 36 -6.08 -3.39 -19.17
CA GLU A 36 -6.07 -4.80 -19.61
C GLU A 36 -4.79 -5.54 -19.21
N ASN A 37 -3.64 -4.86 -19.29
CA ASN A 37 -2.32 -5.38 -18.91
C ASN A 37 -1.89 -4.98 -17.49
N SER A 38 -2.85 -4.74 -16.59
CA SER A 38 -2.55 -4.25 -15.24
C SER A 38 -1.61 -5.15 -14.43
N ASN A 39 -1.68 -6.48 -14.62
CA ASN A 39 -0.80 -7.41 -13.92
C ASN A 39 0.65 -7.34 -14.42
N GLU A 40 0.87 -7.19 -15.72
CA GLU A 40 2.21 -7.03 -16.30
C GLU A 40 2.86 -5.71 -15.85
N ILE A 41 2.07 -4.63 -15.80
CA ILE A 41 2.52 -3.32 -15.29
C ILE A 41 2.90 -3.46 -13.80
N GLN A 42 2.07 -4.14 -13.01
CA GLN A 42 2.32 -4.34 -11.59
C GLN A 42 3.55 -5.20 -11.31
N GLU A 43 3.74 -6.27 -12.10
CA GLU A 43 4.92 -7.13 -12.02
C GLU A 43 6.20 -6.34 -12.23
N LYS A 44 6.26 -5.56 -13.31
CA LYS A 44 7.40 -4.71 -13.61
C LYS A 44 7.64 -3.67 -12.52
N TRP A 45 6.59 -3.05 -12.00
CA TRP A 45 6.70 -2.09 -10.90
C TRP A 45 7.30 -2.75 -9.64
N PHE A 46 6.86 -3.95 -9.27
CA PHE A 46 7.46 -4.68 -8.14
C PHE A 46 8.94 -5.00 -8.39
N GLU A 47 9.31 -5.41 -9.60
CA GLU A 47 10.71 -5.66 -9.95
C GLU A 47 11.58 -4.42 -9.73
N GLU A 48 11.10 -3.25 -10.13
CA GLU A 48 11.77 -1.96 -9.92
C GLU A 48 11.83 -1.58 -8.43
N GLU A 49 10.72 -1.70 -7.71
CA GLU A 49 10.61 -1.31 -6.31
C GLU A 49 11.48 -2.17 -5.39
N LEU A 50 11.59 -3.47 -5.63
CA LEU A 50 12.46 -4.35 -4.83
C LEU A 50 13.96 -4.02 -4.96
N GLN A 51 14.35 -3.26 -5.98
CA GLN A 51 15.73 -2.81 -6.19
C GLN A 51 15.95 -1.35 -5.77
N ASN A 52 14.88 -0.62 -5.46
CA ASN A 52 14.95 0.80 -5.12
C ASN A 52 15.38 1.00 -3.66
N GLN A 53 16.45 1.75 -3.44
CA GLN A 53 16.98 2.02 -2.09
C GLN A 53 16.04 2.88 -1.22
N ASN A 54 15.13 3.63 -1.82
CA ASN A 54 14.14 4.44 -1.13
C ASN A 54 12.86 3.67 -0.80
N THR A 55 12.78 2.41 -1.21
CA THR A 55 11.64 1.54 -0.96
C THR A 55 11.88 0.69 0.29
N ILE A 56 10.84 0.58 1.11
CA ILE A 56 10.72 -0.38 2.20
C ILE A 56 9.71 -1.41 1.77
N SER A 57 10.15 -2.64 1.57
CA SER A 57 9.29 -3.75 1.17
C SER A 57 9.36 -4.89 2.19
N LEU A 58 8.22 -5.32 2.65
CA LEU A 58 8.07 -6.40 3.64
C LEU A 58 6.97 -7.36 3.20
N CYS A 59 7.16 -8.63 3.52
CA CYS A 59 6.13 -9.64 3.32
C CYS A 59 6.06 -10.63 4.50
N ASP A 60 4.89 -11.22 4.68
CA ASP A 60 4.71 -12.32 5.62
C ASP A 60 5.27 -13.63 5.04
N SER A 61 6.04 -14.37 5.81
CA SER A 61 6.68 -15.62 5.39
C SER A 61 5.68 -16.71 4.93
N GLN A 62 4.42 -16.61 5.36
CA GLN A 62 3.34 -17.50 4.90
C GLN A 62 2.55 -16.91 3.71
N LYS A 63 3.04 -15.86 3.07
CA LYS A 63 2.42 -15.20 1.92
C LYS A 63 1.01 -14.66 2.16
N ARG A 64 0.70 -14.28 3.40
CA ARG A 64 -0.63 -13.79 3.81
C ARG A 64 -0.80 -12.28 3.62
N GLY A 65 0.29 -11.55 3.36
CA GLY A 65 0.26 -10.11 3.14
C GLY A 65 1.63 -9.54 2.81
N PHE A 66 1.63 -8.35 2.24
CA PHE A 66 2.85 -7.57 1.97
C PHE A 66 2.55 -6.07 2.06
N ILE A 67 3.61 -5.28 2.18
CA ILE A 67 3.58 -3.82 2.17
C ILE A 67 4.76 -3.28 1.36
N ILE A 68 4.47 -2.27 0.53
CA ILE A 68 5.46 -1.47 -0.20
C ILE A 68 5.28 -0.02 0.22
N GLY A 69 6.32 0.57 0.77
CA GLY A 69 6.35 1.97 1.14
C GLY A 69 7.56 2.68 0.54
N ASN A 70 7.36 3.88 0.04
CA ASN A 70 8.39 4.71 -0.57
C ASN A 70 8.68 5.95 0.27
N LEU A 71 9.96 6.27 0.43
CA LEU A 71 10.38 7.53 1.02
C LEU A 71 10.32 8.62 -0.04
N ILE A 72 9.45 9.59 0.15
CA ILE A 72 9.23 10.70 -0.78
C ILE A 72 9.44 12.05 -0.09
N THR A 73 9.86 13.04 -0.87
CA THR A 73 9.87 14.44 -0.44
C THR A 73 8.54 15.07 -0.82
N PRO A 74 7.77 15.61 0.15
CA PRO A 74 6.52 16.29 -0.16
C PRO A 74 6.78 17.60 -0.92
N PRO A 75 5.75 18.20 -1.56
CA PRO A 75 5.88 19.50 -2.19
C PRO A 75 6.41 20.56 -1.22
N GLU A 76 7.30 21.45 -1.69
CA GLU A 76 7.99 22.46 -0.87
C GLU A 76 7.04 23.42 -0.14
N VAL A 77 5.81 23.54 -0.60
CA VAL A 77 4.77 24.35 0.07
C VAL A 77 4.36 23.78 1.42
N TYR A 78 4.69 22.51 1.71
CA TYR A 78 4.39 21.85 2.99
C TYR A 78 5.68 21.51 3.74
N ASP A 79 5.78 21.94 4.98
CA ASP A 79 6.89 21.62 5.87
C ASP A 79 6.62 20.32 6.66
N ALA A 80 6.32 19.26 5.94
CA ALA A 80 5.96 17.97 6.54
C ALA A 80 7.16 17.02 6.74
N GLY A 81 8.28 17.32 6.09
CA GLY A 81 9.49 16.49 6.12
C GLY A 81 9.41 15.24 5.24
N LEU A 82 10.43 14.41 5.29
CA LEU A 82 10.49 13.16 4.55
C LEU A 82 9.28 12.29 4.91
N THR A 83 8.59 11.80 3.89
CA THR A 83 7.32 11.11 4.04
C THR A 83 7.44 9.65 3.60
N LEU A 84 6.97 8.73 4.45
CA LEU A 84 6.77 7.33 4.08
C LEU A 84 5.40 7.20 3.41
N MET A 85 5.39 7.04 2.08
CA MET A 85 4.18 6.81 1.29
C MET A 85 3.96 5.30 1.13
N ILE A 86 2.85 4.80 1.65
CA ILE A 86 2.44 3.41 1.46
C ILE A 86 1.72 3.29 0.13
N ASP A 87 2.39 2.68 -0.85
CA ASP A 87 1.92 2.58 -2.24
C ASP A 87 1.09 1.33 -2.50
N ASP A 88 1.53 0.17 -2.01
CA ASP A 88 0.74 -1.07 -2.10
C ASP A 88 0.79 -1.82 -0.77
N PHE A 89 -0.37 -2.17 -0.25
CA PHE A 89 -0.50 -2.80 1.05
C PHE A 89 -1.73 -3.71 1.05
N CYS A 90 -1.48 -5.00 1.03
CA CYS A 90 -2.50 -6.03 0.88
C CYS A 90 -2.35 -7.13 1.92
N VAL A 91 -3.48 -7.66 2.36
CA VAL A 91 -3.57 -8.92 3.11
C VAL A 91 -4.55 -9.87 2.43
N GLN A 92 -4.35 -11.16 2.60
CA GLN A 92 -5.08 -12.21 1.91
C GLN A 92 -6.58 -12.28 2.28
N ALA A 93 -6.92 -11.87 3.50
CA ALA A 93 -8.30 -11.89 3.98
C ALA A 93 -8.55 -10.75 4.99
N PRO A 94 -9.79 -10.24 5.10
CA PRO A 94 -10.10 -9.08 5.95
C PRO A 94 -9.70 -9.23 7.41
N HIS A 95 -9.85 -10.41 7.99
CA HIS A 95 -9.50 -10.66 9.40
C HIS A 95 -7.98 -10.56 9.68
N LEU A 96 -7.14 -10.62 8.65
CA LEU A 96 -5.69 -10.50 8.76
C LEU A 96 -5.20 -9.06 8.91
N TRP A 97 -6.05 -8.06 8.67
CA TRP A 97 -5.66 -6.66 8.83
C TRP A 97 -5.20 -6.32 10.25
N GLN A 98 -5.88 -6.87 11.27
CA GLN A 98 -5.56 -6.57 12.67
C GLN A 98 -4.38 -7.39 13.23
N THR A 99 -3.85 -8.33 12.46
CA THR A 99 -2.69 -9.18 12.81
C THR A 99 -1.57 -8.97 11.81
N VAL A 100 -1.56 -9.68 10.70
CA VAL A 100 -0.53 -9.58 9.64
C VAL A 100 -0.39 -8.15 9.11
N GLY A 101 -1.51 -7.48 8.85
CA GLY A 101 -1.50 -6.08 8.39
C GLY A 101 -0.86 -5.15 9.42
N ARG A 102 -1.22 -5.31 10.69
CA ARG A 102 -0.62 -4.54 11.79
C ARG A 102 0.89 -4.74 11.85
N ASP A 103 1.35 -5.99 11.89
CA ASP A 103 2.78 -6.30 11.97
C ASP A 103 3.57 -5.69 10.80
N LEU A 104 3.02 -5.81 9.58
CA LEU A 104 3.62 -5.22 8.37
C LEU A 104 3.73 -3.70 8.45
N LEU A 105 2.66 -3.03 8.86
CA LEU A 105 2.63 -1.57 8.93
C LEU A 105 3.55 -1.05 10.03
N GLU A 106 3.52 -1.63 11.22
CA GLU A 106 4.38 -1.23 12.35
C GLU A 106 5.87 -1.38 12.00
N GLU A 107 6.28 -2.49 11.39
CA GLU A 107 7.68 -2.69 11.00
C GLU A 107 8.08 -1.76 9.83
N CYS A 108 7.17 -1.50 8.88
CA CYS A 108 7.40 -0.55 7.80
C CYS A 108 7.59 0.88 8.34
N VAL A 109 6.76 1.30 9.28
CA VAL A 109 6.86 2.61 9.96
C VAL A 109 8.17 2.72 10.75
N LYS A 110 8.56 1.68 11.48
CA LYS A 110 9.83 1.64 12.20
C LYS A 110 11.01 1.81 11.24
N SER A 111 11.04 1.06 10.15
CA SER A 111 12.08 1.16 9.11
C SER A 111 12.09 2.56 8.46
N GLY A 112 10.92 3.14 8.20
CA GLY A 112 10.79 4.50 7.69
C GLY A 112 11.37 5.55 8.64
N LYS A 113 11.06 5.42 9.93
CA LYS A 113 11.60 6.30 10.98
C LYS A 113 13.12 6.22 11.07
N GLU A 114 13.70 5.03 11.01
CA GLU A 114 15.16 4.82 11.00
C GLU A 114 15.82 5.49 9.80
N LYS A 115 15.12 5.58 8.67
CA LYS A 115 15.57 6.29 7.46
C LYS A 115 15.23 7.79 7.45
N GLY A 116 14.68 8.32 8.52
CA GLY A 116 14.42 9.75 8.70
C GLY A 116 13.02 10.24 8.34
N ALA A 117 12.08 9.35 8.03
CA ALA A 117 10.69 9.74 7.78
C ALA A 117 10.07 10.43 9.01
N LYS A 118 9.32 11.50 8.76
CA LYS A 118 8.64 12.33 9.77
C LYS A 118 7.14 12.12 9.79
N GLN A 119 6.58 11.67 8.67
CA GLN A 119 5.16 11.33 8.56
C GLN A 119 4.95 10.10 7.68
N ILE A 120 3.76 9.55 7.75
CA ILE A 120 3.28 8.45 6.91
C ILE A 120 2.03 8.90 6.15
N LEU A 121 1.91 8.49 4.89
CA LEU A 121 0.69 8.54 4.11
C LEU A 121 0.30 7.12 3.71
N CYS A 122 -0.95 6.77 3.87
CA CYS A 122 -1.46 5.46 3.46
C CYS A 122 -2.81 5.65 2.75
N VAL A 123 -2.90 5.18 1.52
CA VAL A 123 -4.16 5.17 0.77
C VAL A 123 -5.03 4.03 1.28
N CYS A 124 -6.30 4.34 1.50
CA CYS A 124 -7.31 3.37 1.87
C CYS A 124 -8.60 3.64 1.11
N GLY A 125 -9.14 2.64 0.44
CA GLY A 125 -10.46 2.77 -0.18
C GLY A 125 -11.53 3.03 0.87
N ASP A 126 -12.50 3.88 0.55
CA ASP A 126 -13.55 4.33 1.49
C ASP A 126 -14.37 3.15 2.08
N LEU A 127 -14.54 2.08 1.31
CA LEU A 127 -15.26 0.87 1.75
C LEU A 127 -14.35 -0.26 2.23
N ASP A 128 -13.03 -0.06 2.30
CA ASP A 128 -12.07 -1.03 2.85
C ASP A 128 -12.03 -0.91 4.38
N THR A 129 -13.13 -1.34 5.00
CA THR A 129 -13.45 -1.12 6.41
C THR A 129 -12.38 -1.68 7.36
N GLU A 130 -11.89 -2.89 7.13
CA GLU A 130 -10.92 -3.51 8.02
C GLU A 130 -9.54 -2.86 7.93
N LYS A 131 -9.16 -2.36 6.76
CA LYS A 131 -7.94 -1.59 6.58
C LYS A 131 -8.02 -0.25 7.29
N TYR A 132 -9.09 0.53 7.09
CA TYR A 132 -9.16 1.82 7.78
C TYR A 132 -9.27 1.69 9.30
N LYS A 133 -9.93 0.65 9.83
CA LYS A 133 -9.90 0.36 11.27
C LYS A 133 -8.49 0.12 11.79
N LEU A 134 -7.66 -0.60 11.03
CA LEU A 134 -6.23 -0.74 11.37
C LEU A 134 -5.54 0.62 11.44
N LEU A 135 -5.73 1.47 10.42
CA LEU A 135 -5.09 2.78 10.37
C LEU A 135 -5.52 3.67 11.54
N GLU A 136 -6.80 3.71 11.86
CA GLU A 136 -7.34 4.45 13.02
C GLU A 136 -6.81 3.89 14.35
N ASN A 137 -6.73 2.58 14.51
CA ASN A 137 -6.17 1.92 15.70
C ASN A 137 -4.67 2.23 15.90
N LEU A 138 -3.97 2.63 14.86
CA LEU A 138 -2.58 3.09 14.90
C LEU A 138 -2.48 4.62 14.90
N ASN A 139 -3.57 5.32 15.24
CA ASN A 139 -3.67 6.77 15.37
C ASN A 139 -3.41 7.56 14.07
N LEU A 140 -3.62 6.95 12.89
CA LEU A 140 -3.66 7.69 11.65
C LEU A 140 -5.04 8.34 11.50
N THR A 141 -5.06 9.56 10.99
CA THR A 141 -6.29 10.31 10.70
C THR A 141 -6.39 10.64 9.23
N VAL A 142 -7.61 10.87 8.74
CA VAL A 142 -7.85 11.18 7.33
C VAL A 142 -7.24 12.53 6.96
N ALA A 143 -6.32 12.54 6.00
CA ALA A 143 -5.70 13.76 5.48
C ALA A 143 -6.52 14.41 4.36
N SER A 144 -7.12 13.61 3.48
CA SER A 144 -8.00 14.11 2.43
C SER A 144 -8.96 13.03 1.94
N ARG A 145 -9.98 13.46 1.19
CA ARG A 145 -10.90 12.54 0.49
C ARG A 145 -10.91 12.89 -0.99
N TRP A 146 -10.91 11.89 -1.84
CA TRP A 146 -10.98 12.04 -3.28
C TRP A 146 -12.38 11.70 -3.76
N TYR A 147 -12.96 12.58 -4.55
CA TYR A 147 -14.26 12.39 -5.18
C TYR A 147 -14.07 12.18 -6.68
N CYS A 148 -14.73 11.18 -7.22
CA CYS A 148 -14.62 10.78 -8.61
C CYS A 148 -15.99 10.87 -9.29
N GLY A 149 -16.05 11.41 -10.50
CA GLY A 149 -17.26 11.53 -11.28
C GLY A 149 -16.94 11.54 -12.76
N GLU A 150 -17.88 11.11 -13.59
CA GLU A 150 -17.77 11.16 -15.04
C GLU A 150 -17.93 12.59 -15.56
N ILE A 151 -17.09 12.98 -16.53
CA ILE A 151 -17.28 14.25 -17.25
C ILE A 151 -18.28 13.98 -18.38
N LEU A 152 -19.47 14.53 -18.21
CA LEU A 152 -20.56 14.43 -19.20
C LEU A 152 -20.37 15.51 -20.25
N HIS A 153 -20.59 15.14 -21.52
CA HIS A 153 -20.54 16.02 -22.70
C HIS A 153 -21.89 16.60 -23.03
#